data_70918c246dee6697276ccced5b2d96b8
#
_entry.id   70918c246dee6697276ccced5b2d96b8
#
_cell.length_a   1.000
_cell.length_b   1.000
_cell.length_c   1.000
_cell.angle_alpha   90.00
_cell.angle_beta   90.00
_cell.angle_gamma   90.00
#
_symmetry.space_group_name_H-M   'P 1'
#
loop_
_entity.id
_entity.type
_entity.pdbx_description
1 polymer ?
#
loop_
_entity_poly.entity_id
_entity_poly.type
_entity_poly.pdbx_seq_one_letter_code
_entity_poly.pdbx_strand_id
1 'polypeptide(L)'
;IVSKGQLIVRLEDREYENGIAIDAKELSLEIAEQEQVKQKALYEKGGVTLSEMRNTEVKVTNARYDYENGKLNLEKMNVKAPFDGVIVDLPHYTSDVRIEQGKPIVGIMDYARMYMDINLPESAIGYVKADQPVYITHYTLPKDTIRGVISELSPAISSETRTFKGKILIQNDGLKLRPGMFIKADIVVNKADSAIIIPKDVIQSNRRVKYVYIVEKNTALLRELKTGLEDDKNIQILEGLKENDNLVVKGFETLKENAKVKVQK
;
A
#
# COMPACT_ATOMS: atom_id res chain seq x y z
N ILE A 1 -0.03 -8.54 -15.84
CA ILE A 1 -1.01 -7.56 -15.34
C ILE A 1 -2.31 -7.84 -16.04
N VAL A 2 -3.41 -7.78 -15.31
CA VAL A 2 -4.78 -7.96 -15.83
C VAL A 2 -5.66 -6.83 -15.34
N SER A 3 -6.66 -6.47 -16.15
CA SER A 3 -7.66 -5.47 -15.80
C SER A 3 -8.96 -6.15 -15.34
N LYS A 4 -9.72 -5.48 -14.49
CA LYS A 4 -11.04 -5.95 -14.04
C LYS A 4 -11.93 -6.33 -15.22
N GLY A 5 -12.51 -7.52 -15.16
CA GLY A 5 -13.37 -8.07 -16.21
C GLY A 5 -12.60 -8.74 -17.37
N GLN A 6 -11.29 -8.67 -17.41
CA GLN A 6 -10.48 -9.35 -18.42
C GLN A 6 -10.64 -10.87 -18.29
N LEU A 7 -10.92 -11.55 -19.40
CA LEU A 7 -10.99 -13.01 -19.46
C LEU A 7 -9.58 -13.60 -19.25
N ILE A 8 -9.46 -14.55 -18.34
CA ILE A 8 -8.19 -15.23 -18.02
C ILE A 8 -8.23 -16.68 -18.50
N VAL A 9 -9.27 -17.39 -18.12
CA VAL A 9 -9.47 -18.80 -18.50
C VAL A 9 -10.92 -18.98 -18.95
N ARG A 10 -11.12 -19.71 -20.02
CA ARG A 10 -12.44 -20.19 -20.46
C ARG A 10 -12.53 -21.67 -20.17
N LEU A 11 -13.55 -22.05 -19.43
CA LEU A 11 -13.91 -23.45 -19.19
C LEU A 11 -14.84 -23.90 -20.30
N GLU A 12 -14.65 -25.10 -20.82
CA GLU A 12 -15.51 -25.71 -21.81
C GLU A 12 -16.04 -27.04 -21.27
N ASP A 13 -17.33 -27.12 -21.08
CA ASP A 13 -18.04 -28.33 -20.66
C ASP A 13 -19.41 -28.37 -21.36
N ARG A 14 -19.46 -29.06 -22.46
CA ARG A 14 -20.70 -29.18 -23.27
C ARG A 14 -21.85 -29.86 -22.54
N GLU A 15 -21.55 -30.82 -21.65
CA GLU A 15 -22.58 -31.52 -20.89
C GLU A 15 -23.18 -30.55 -19.85
N TYR A 16 -22.35 -29.77 -19.18
CA TYR A 16 -22.79 -28.75 -18.26
C TYR A 16 -23.57 -27.62 -18.97
N GLU A 17 -23.09 -27.11 -20.10
CA GLU A 17 -23.79 -26.10 -20.92
C GLU A 17 -25.16 -26.58 -21.35
N ASN A 18 -25.26 -27.81 -21.88
CA ASN A 18 -26.52 -28.41 -22.24
C ASN A 18 -27.46 -28.62 -21.06
N GLY A 19 -26.91 -28.98 -19.88
CA GLY A 19 -27.67 -29.13 -18.66
C GLY A 19 -28.26 -27.81 -18.11
N ILE A 20 -27.65 -26.66 -18.43
CA ILE A 20 -28.20 -25.34 -18.10
C ILE A 20 -29.43 -25.04 -18.93
N ALA A 21 -29.47 -25.49 -20.19
CA ALA A 21 -30.59 -25.35 -21.13
C ALA A 21 -31.07 -23.88 -21.23
N ILE A 22 -30.15 -22.94 -21.47
CA ILE A 22 -30.42 -21.49 -21.41
C ILE A 22 -31.52 -21.08 -22.40
N ASP A 23 -31.48 -21.61 -23.63
CA ASP A 23 -32.44 -21.28 -24.66
C ASP A 23 -33.86 -21.70 -24.26
N ALA A 24 -34.00 -22.86 -23.63
CA ALA A 24 -35.30 -23.33 -23.12
C ALA A 24 -35.83 -22.47 -21.97
N LYS A 25 -34.94 -21.97 -21.10
CA LYS A 25 -35.30 -21.05 -20.02
C LYS A 25 -35.69 -19.67 -20.54
N GLU A 26 -35.01 -19.18 -21.57
CA GLU A 26 -35.33 -17.92 -22.23
C GLU A 26 -36.70 -17.98 -22.87
N LEU A 27 -36.98 -19.06 -23.63
CA LEU A 27 -38.29 -19.30 -24.23
C LEU A 27 -39.39 -19.43 -23.15
N SER A 28 -39.10 -20.11 -22.04
CA SER A 28 -40.06 -20.26 -20.94
C SER A 28 -40.41 -18.90 -20.31
N LEU A 29 -39.42 -18.02 -20.15
CA LEU A 29 -39.61 -16.63 -19.66
C LEU A 29 -40.49 -15.85 -20.66
N GLU A 30 -40.17 -15.89 -21.93
CA GLU A 30 -40.95 -15.20 -22.98
C GLU A 30 -42.41 -15.62 -22.98
N ILE A 31 -42.68 -16.93 -22.92
CA ILE A 31 -44.03 -17.47 -22.85
C ILE A 31 -44.76 -16.98 -21.59
N ALA A 32 -44.10 -17.00 -20.46
CA ALA A 32 -44.68 -16.53 -19.19
C ALA A 32 -45.02 -15.03 -19.23
N GLU A 33 -44.16 -14.21 -19.80
CA GLU A 33 -44.39 -12.75 -19.95
C GLU A 33 -45.54 -12.47 -20.93
N GLN A 34 -45.63 -13.18 -22.02
CA GLN A 34 -46.76 -13.06 -22.98
C GLN A 34 -48.08 -13.45 -22.31
N GLU A 35 -48.10 -14.51 -21.52
CA GLU A 35 -49.30 -14.95 -20.78
C GLU A 35 -49.71 -13.92 -19.72
N GLN A 36 -48.76 -13.34 -18.99
CA GLN A 36 -49.03 -12.27 -18.03
C GLN A 36 -49.72 -11.06 -18.69
N VAL A 37 -49.22 -10.64 -19.85
CA VAL A 37 -49.82 -9.51 -20.61
C VAL A 37 -51.28 -9.84 -20.98
N LYS A 38 -51.58 -11.05 -21.45
CA LYS A 38 -52.94 -11.50 -21.76
C LYS A 38 -53.83 -11.52 -20.52
N GLN A 39 -53.37 -12.13 -19.45
CA GLN A 39 -54.14 -12.24 -18.21
C GLN A 39 -54.42 -10.89 -17.59
N LYS A 40 -53.48 -9.95 -17.64
CA LYS A 40 -53.67 -8.59 -17.18
C LYS A 40 -54.73 -7.87 -18.01
N ALA A 41 -54.72 -7.97 -19.33
CA ALA A 41 -55.72 -7.38 -20.19
C ALA A 41 -57.12 -7.99 -19.98
N LEU A 42 -57.20 -9.31 -19.68
CA LEU A 42 -58.47 -9.97 -19.30
C LEU A 42 -59.00 -9.53 -17.94
N TYR A 43 -58.10 -9.37 -16.97
CA TYR A 43 -58.46 -8.87 -15.63
C TYR A 43 -59.07 -7.47 -15.68
N GLU A 44 -58.47 -6.55 -16.45
CA GLU A 44 -58.99 -5.19 -16.68
C GLU A 44 -60.40 -5.19 -17.29
N LYS A 45 -60.76 -6.25 -18.06
CA LYS A 45 -62.07 -6.42 -18.65
C LYS A 45 -63.00 -7.28 -17.80
N GLY A 46 -62.58 -7.67 -16.58
CA GLY A 46 -63.38 -8.51 -15.69
C GLY A 46 -63.46 -9.98 -16.08
N GLY A 47 -62.62 -10.47 -17.03
CA GLY A 47 -62.65 -11.83 -17.57
C GLY A 47 -61.91 -12.87 -16.70
N VAL A 48 -61.07 -12.44 -15.77
CA VAL A 48 -60.32 -13.32 -14.85
C VAL A 48 -60.25 -12.72 -13.46
N THR A 49 -59.99 -13.57 -12.48
CA THR A 49 -59.87 -13.14 -11.07
C THR A 49 -58.50 -12.53 -10.76
N LEU A 50 -58.43 -11.74 -9.71
CA LEU A 50 -57.13 -11.20 -9.21
C LEU A 50 -56.14 -12.32 -8.85
N SER A 51 -56.66 -13.45 -8.32
CA SER A 51 -55.84 -14.62 -7.99
C SER A 51 -55.19 -15.24 -9.24
N GLU A 52 -55.95 -15.38 -10.34
CA GLU A 52 -55.40 -15.89 -11.61
C GLU A 52 -54.36 -14.96 -12.21
N MET A 53 -54.59 -13.65 -12.19
CA MET A 53 -53.62 -12.67 -12.62
C MET A 53 -52.34 -12.76 -11.78
N ARG A 54 -52.43 -12.80 -10.44
CA ARG A 54 -51.25 -12.92 -9.54
C ARG A 54 -50.50 -14.24 -9.75
N ASN A 55 -51.18 -15.33 -10.06
CA ASN A 55 -50.52 -16.59 -10.37
C ASN A 55 -49.61 -16.48 -11.61
N THR A 56 -49.99 -15.67 -12.62
CA THR A 56 -49.12 -15.43 -13.78
C THR A 56 -47.92 -14.55 -13.43
N GLU A 57 -48.04 -13.59 -12.48
CA GLU A 57 -46.92 -12.81 -11.97
C GLU A 57 -45.87 -13.70 -11.28
N VAL A 58 -46.34 -14.69 -10.47
CA VAL A 58 -45.46 -15.68 -9.83
C VAL A 58 -44.75 -16.54 -10.91
N LYS A 59 -45.43 -16.95 -11.95
CA LYS A 59 -44.84 -17.74 -13.05
C LYS A 59 -43.75 -16.95 -13.77
N VAL A 60 -43.99 -15.69 -14.11
CA VAL A 60 -42.97 -14.80 -14.71
C VAL A 60 -41.77 -14.63 -13.79
N THR A 61 -42.00 -14.37 -12.50
CA THR A 61 -40.94 -14.21 -11.52
C THR A 61 -40.05 -15.46 -11.45
N ASN A 62 -40.67 -16.64 -11.38
CA ASN A 62 -39.93 -17.90 -11.34
C ASN A 62 -39.14 -18.15 -12.64
N ALA A 63 -39.78 -17.97 -13.80
CA ALA A 63 -39.11 -18.16 -15.09
C ALA A 63 -37.95 -17.19 -15.28
N ARG A 64 -38.10 -15.94 -14.86
CA ARG A 64 -37.03 -14.94 -14.87
C ARG A 64 -35.87 -15.35 -13.96
N TYR A 65 -36.16 -15.79 -12.75
CA TYR A 65 -35.14 -16.27 -11.81
C TYR A 65 -34.35 -17.46 -12.39
N ASP A 66 -35.06 -18.42 -13.02
CA ASP A 66 -34.44 -19.58 -13.63
C ASP A 66 -33.54 -19.20 -14.83
N TYR A 67 -33.99 -18.25 -15.67
CA TYR A 67 -33.18 -17.73 -16.76
C TYR A 67 -31.96 -16.99 -16.29
N GLU A 68 -32.09 -16.06 -15.33
CA GLU A 68 -30.99 -15.30 -14.76
C GLU A 68 -29.94 -16.21 -14.10
N ASN A 69 -30.38 -17.20 -13.32
CA ASN A 69 -29.48 -18.20 -12.73
C ASN A 69 -28.77 -19.03 -13.80
N GLY A 70 -29.45 -19.42 -14.87
CA GLY A 70 -28.83 -20.09 -16.00
C GLY A 70 -27.74 -19.25 -16.64
N LYS A 71 -28.02 -17.98 -16.88
CA LYS A 71 -27.06 -17.02 -17.43
C LYS A 71 -25.85 -16.81 -16.53
N LEU A 72 -26.07 -16.64 -15.23
CA LEU A 72 -24.98 -16.54 -14.25
C LEU A 72 -24.09 -17.79 -14.24
N ASN A 73 -24.67 -18.96 -14.39
CA ASN A 73 -23.90 -20.20 -14.41
C ASN A 73 -23.06 -20.33 -15.69
N LEU A 74 -23.57 -19.90 -16.85
CA LEU A 74 -22.76 -19.79 -18.06
C LEU A 74 -21.65 -18.75 -17.96
N GLU A 75 -21.93 -17.61 -17.33
CA GLU A 75 -20.91 -16.60 -17.09
C GLU A 75 -19.75 -17.10 -16.22
N LYS A 76 -20.02 -17.98 -15.24
CA LYS A 76 -18.98 -18.60 -14.39
C LYS A 76 -18.00 -19.48 -15.16
N MET A 77 -18.36 -19.95 -16.35
CA MET A 77 -17.44 -20.68 -17.23
C MET A 77 -16.36 -19.76 -17.82
N ASN A 78 -16.58 -18.47 -17.81
CA ASN A 78 -15.61 -17.47 -18.20
C ASN A 78 -14.97 -16.87 -16.95
N VAL A 79 -13.83 -17.39 -16.55
CA VAL A 79 -13.07 -16.91 -15.40
C VAL A 79 -12.46 -15.56 -15.74
N LYS A 80 -13.02 -14.50 -15.18
CA LYS A 80 -12.58 -13.11 -15.39
C LYS A 80 -11.90 -12.55 -14.15
N ALA A 81 -11.00 -11.59 -14.36
CA ALA A 81 -10.37 -10.87 -13.24
C ALA A 81 -11.42 -10.06 -12.44
N PRO A 82 -11.54 -10.26 -11.13
CA PRO A 82 -12.51 -9.53 -10.31
C PRO A 82 -12.07 -8.07 -10.02
N PHE A 83 -10.77 -7.79 -10.13
CA PHE A 83 -10.14 -6.47 -9.92
C PHE A 83 -8.89 -6.34 -10.78
N ASP A 84 -8.35 -5.12 -10.88
CA ASP A 84 -7.07 -4.85 -11.54
C ASP A 84 -5.93 -5.41 -10.70
N GLY A 85 -5.00 -6.16 -11.32
CA GLY A 85 -3.92 -6.77 -10.54
C GLY A 85 -2.89 -7.51 -11.38
N VAL A 86 -2.08 -8.29 -10.71
CA VAL A 86 -1.05 -9.14 -11.30
C VAL A 86 -1.38 -10.60 -11.04
N ILE A 87 -1.31 -11.43 -12.07
CA ILE A 87 -1.42 -12.87 -11.90
C ILE A 87 -0.15 -13.34 -11.19
N VAL A 88 -0.33 -13.97 -10.03
CA VAL A 88 0.77 -14.50 -9.21
C VAL A 88 0.85 -16.01 -9.25
N ASP A 89 -0.27 -16.66 -9.54
CA ASP A 89 -0.33 -18.10 -9.69
C ASP A 89 -1.28 -18.42 -10.84
N LEU A 90 -0.74 -19.01 -11.89
CA LEU A 90 -1.48 -19.52 -13.04
C LEU A 90 -0.80 -20.81 -13.48
N PRO A 91 -1.36 -21.96 -13.12
CA PRO A 91 -0.88 -23.23 -13.65
C PRO A 91 -0.87 -23.22 -15.19
N HIS A 92 0.10 -23.90 -15.78
CA HIS A 92 0.14 -24.05 -17.23
C HIS A 92 -1.02 -24.96 -17.68
N TYR A 93 -2.10 -24.33 -18.12
CA TYR A 93 -3.19 -25.05 -18.75
C TYR A 93 -2.92 -25.22 -20.26
N THR A 94 -2.94 -26.45 -20.71
CA THR A 94 -3.06 -26.76 -22.12
C THR A 94 -4.54 -26.89 -22.47
N SER A 95 -4.90 -26.71 -23.75
CA SER A 95 -6.27 -26.99 -24.20
C SER A 95 -6.66 -28.42 -23.81
N ASP A 96 -7.91 -28.62 -23.46
CA ASP A 96 -8.50 -29.93 -23.11
C ASP A 96 -7.98 -30.55 -21.78
N VAL A 97 -7.26 -29.77 -20.95
CA VAL A 97 -6.87 -30.24 -19.62
C VAL A 97 -8.07 -30.22 -18.67
N ARG A 98 -8.31 -31.31 -17.98
CA ARG A 98 -9.38 -31.39 -16.98
C ARG A 98 -8.99 -30.66 -15.69
N ILE A 99 -9.82 -29.70 -15.30
CA ILE A 99 -9.69 -29.00 -14.01
C ILE A 99 -10.60 -29.68 -13.00
N GLU A 100 -10.03 -30.07 -11.85
CA GLU A 100 -10.80 -30.69 -10.78
C GLU A 100 -11.60 -29.64 -10.01
N GLN A 101 -12.81 -30.01 -9.62
CA GLN A 101 -13.69 -29.15 -8.83
C GLN A 101 -13.05 -28.78 -7.48
N GLY A 102 -13.19 -27.51 -7.08
CA GLY A 102 -12.67 -27.02 -5.80
C GLY A 102 -11.20 -26.62 -5.80
N LYS A 103 -10.48 -26.80 -6.90
CA LYS A 103 -9.11 -26.30 -7.02
C LYS A 103 -9.06 -24.84 -7.47
N PRO A 104 -8.13 -24.02 -6.94
CA PRO A 104 -7.93 -22.66 -7.43
C PRO A 104 -7.47 -22.69 -8.88
N ILE A 105 -8.05 -21.85 -9.72
CA ILE A 105 -7.74 -21.77 -11.16
C ILE A 105 -6.65 -20.73 -11.40
N VAL A 106 -6.71 -19.59 -10.71
CA VAL A 106 -5.79 -18.47 -10.88
C VAL A 106 -5.68 -17.67 -9.59
N GLY A 107 -4.48 -17.26 -9.25
CA GLY A 107 -4.22 -16.30 -8.17
C GLY A 107 -3.97 -14.91 -8.74
N ILE A 108 -4.73 -13.91 -8.29
CA ILE A 108 -4.53 -12.51 -8.66
C ILE A 108 -4.26 -11.72 -7.39
N MET A 109 -3.29 -10.82 -7.44
CA MET A 109 -2.92 -9.97 -6.33
C MET A 109 -2.82 -8.52 -6.78
N ASP A 110 -3.46 -7.62 -6.01
CA ASP A 110 -3.18 -6.19 -6.07
C ASP A 110 -2.17 -5.85 -4.98
N TYR A 111 -0.99 -5.37 -5.39
CA TYR A 111 0.06 -4.90 -4.48
C TYR A 111 0.56 -3.49 -4.85
N ALA A 112 -0.28 -2.71 -5.51
CA ALA A 112 -0.04 -1.28 -5.71
C ALA A 112 -0.04 -0.52 -4.38
N ARG A 113 -0.85 -0.99 -3.42
CA ARG A 113 -0.85 -0.53 -2.04
C ARG A 113 -0.52 -1.69 -1.12
N MET A 114 0.52 -1.52 -0.33
CA MET A 114 1.02 -2.56 0.57
C MET A 114 1.03 -2.05 2.00
N TYR A 115 0.95 -2.99 2.93
CA TYR A 115 1.10 -2.71 4.35
C TYR A 115 2.32 -3.44 4.89
N MET A 116 3.03 -2.79 5.78
CA MET A 116 4.11 -3.36 6.56
C MET A 116 3.76 -3.25 8.04
N ASP A 117 3.72 -4.37 8.74
CA ASP A 117 3.59 -4.38 10.18
C ASP A 117 4.95 -4.08 10.81
N ILE A 118 4.96 -3.22 11.82
CA ILE A 118 6.15 -2.84 12.58
C ILE A 118 5.90 -3.03 14.08
N ASN A 119 6.97 -3.36 14.79
CA ASN A 119 6.97 -3.38 16.24
C ASN A 119 7.94 -2.31 16.73
N LEU A 120 7.42 -1.34 17.46
CA LEU A 120 8.16 -0.20 17.97
C LEU A 120 8.37 -0.33 19.48
N PRO A 121 9.57 -0.02 20.00
CA PRO A 121 9.81 -0.05 21.43
C PRO A 121 8.99 1.03 22.16
N GLU A 122 8.65 0.78 23.42
CA GLU A 122 7.90 1.71 24.27
C GLU A 122 8.52 3.12 24.30
N SER A 123 9.85 3.22 24.24
CA SER A 123 10.57 4.50 24.18
C SER A 123 10.25 5.36 22.97
N ALA A 124 9.71 4.77 21.90
CA ALA A 124 9.35 5.48 20.67
C ALA A 124 7.98 6.19 20.75
N ILE A 125 7.14 5.90 21.76
CA ILE A 125 5.77 6.44 21.88
C ILE A 125 5.74 7.98 21.81
N GLY A 126 6.71 8.65 22.40
CA GLY A 126 6.75 10.13 22.40
C GLY A 126 7.11 10.75 21.05
N TYR A 127 7.67 9.97 20.13
CA TYR A 127 8.25 10.46 18.88
C TYR A 127 7.53 9.99 17.63
N VAL A 128 6.81 8.86 17.71
CA VAL A 128 6.13 8.26 16.57
C VAL A 128 4.65 8.56 16.63
N LYS A 129 4.09 9.06 15.50
CA LYS A 129 2.68 9.43 15.38
C LYS A 129 2.13 8.91 14.06
N ALA A 130 0.80 8.78 13.99
CA ALA A 130 0.14 8.55 12.71
C ALA A 130 0.46 9.66 11.70
N ASP A 131 0.39 9.35 10.43
CA ASP A 131 0.67 10.23 9.28
C ASP A 131 2.13 10.69 9.14
N GLN A 132 3.05 10.18 9.97
CA GLN A 132 4.47 10.45 9.78
C GLN A 132 5.01 9.80 8.51
N PRO A 133 5.86 10.51 7.74
CA PRO A 133 6.51 9.97 6.56
C PRO A 133 7.53 8.89 6.93
N VAL A 134 7.56 7.85 6.11
CA VAL A 134 8.50 6.74 6.21
C VAL A 134 9.20 6.59 4.88
N TYR A 135 10.52 6.42 4.91
CA TYR A 135 11.32 6.12 3.73
C TYR A 135 11.68 4.64 3.72
N ILE A 136 11.29 3.97 2.64
CA ILE A 136 11.46 2.55 2.49
C ILE A 136 12.54 2.28 1.46
N THR A 137 13.53 1.47 1.85
CA THR A 137 14.63 1.05 1.00
C THR A 137 14.73 -0.46 0.96
N HIS A 138 15.22 -0.99 -0.14
CA HIS A 138 15.48 -2.40 -0.32
C HIS A 138 16.91 -2.60 -0.83
N TYR A 139 17.59 -3.64 -0.35
CA TYR A 139 19.01 -3.87 -0.67
C TYR A 139 19.29 -4.09 -2.17
N THR A 140 18.31 -4.61 -2.93
CA THR A 140 18.43 -4.77 -4.40
C THR A 140 18.09 -3.51 -5.19
N LEU A 141 17.51 -2.50 -4.53
CA LEU A 141 17.10 -1.23 -5.12
C LEU A 141 17.69 -0.05 -4.32
N PRO A 142 19.02 0.01 -4.15
CA PRO A 142 19.65 0.94 -3.20
C PRO A 142 19.52 2.42 -3.59
N LYS A 143 19.17 2.71 -4.83
CA LYS A 143 18.95 4.09 -5.32
C LYS A 143 17.48 4.52 -5.29
N ASP A 144 16.56 3.58 -5.08
CA ASP A 144 15.15 3.84 -5.06
C ASP A 144 14.65 3.93 -3.61
N THR A 145 14.16 5.10 -3.25
CA THR A 145 13.47 5.31 -1.98
C THR A 145 11.98 5.39 -2.24
N ILE A 146 11.24 4.47 -1.65
CA ILE A 146 9.78 4.43 -1.77
C ILE A 146 9.19 5.12 -0.55
N ARG A 147 8.17 5.93 -0.76
CA ARG A 147 7.49 6.66 0.32
C ARG A 147 6.38 5.82 0.93
N GLY A 148 6.31 5.84 2.24
CA GLY A 148 5.22 5.30 3.02
C GLY A 148 4.81 6.30 4.11
N VAL A 149 3.72 5.97 4.78
CA VAL A 149 3.22 6.72 5.94
C VAL A 149 2.81 5.75 7.03
N ILE A 150 2.94 6.16 8.28
CA ILE A 150 2.38 5.39 9.39
C ILE A 150 0.87 5.54 9.34
N SER A 151 0.16 4.45 9.01
CA SER A 151 -1.30 4.48 8.90
C SER A 151 -2.00 4.23 10.22
N GLU A 152 -1.43 3.37 11.07
CA GLU A 152 -2.03 2.99 12.33
C GLU A 152 -0.95 2.74 13.40
N LEU A 153 -1.28 3.10 14.64
CA LEU A 153 -0.48 2.75 15.82
C LEU A 153 -1.41 2.14 16.87
N SER A 154 -1.03 0.99 17.40
CA SER A 154 -1.78 0.35 18.49
C SER A 154 -1.65 1.17 19.78
N PRO A 155 -2.75 1.45 20.48
CA PRO A 155 -2.69 2.07 21.79
C PRO A 155 -2.20 1.12 22.88
N ALA A 156 -2.15 -0.19 22.60
CA ALA A 156 -1.74 -1.21 23.55
C ALA A 156 -0.27 -1.58 23.39
N ILE A 157 0.42 -1.70 24.52
CA ILE A 157 1.81 -2.16 24.62
C ILE A 157 1.78 -3.64 25.04
N SER A 158 2.55 -4.47 24.35
CA SER A 158 2.79 -5.84 24.78
C SER A 158 3.68 -5.83 26.04
N SER A 159 3.18 -6.38 27.13
CA SER A 159 3.94 -6.51 28.38
C SER A 159 5.11 -7.49 28.26
N GLU A 160 5.03 -8.43 27.35
CA GLU A 160 6.06 -9.45 27.13
C GLU A 160 7.27 -8.87 26.36
N THR A 161 7.02 -8.16 25.26
CA THR A 161 8.06 -7.63 24.38
C THR A 161 8.38 -6.15 24.63
N ARG A 162 7.59 -5.44 25.41
CA ARG A 162 7.62 -3.98 25.62
C ARG A 162 7.63 -3.20 24.32
N THR A 163 6.83 -3.67 23.37
CA THR A 163 6.65 -3.03 22.06
C THR A 163 5.17 -2.74 21.81
N PHE A 164 4.92 -1.77 20.96
CA PHE A 164 3.60 -1.52 20.40
C PHE A 164 3.63 -1.72 18.88
N LYS A 165 2.50 -2.18 18.36
CA LYS A 165 2.36 -2.46 16.94
C LYS A 165 2.00 -1.20 16.17
N GLY A 166 2.50 -1.10 14.97
CA GLY A 166 2.09 -0.09 14.00
C GLY A 166 2.00 -0.69 12.61
N LYS A 167 1.34 0.03 11.71
CA LYS A 167 1.28 -0.30 10.28
C LYS A 167 1.79 0.87 9.46
N ILE A 168 2.59 0.56 8.47
CA ILE A 168 3.03 1.51 7.46
C ILE A 168 2.28 1.19 6.16
N LEU A 169 1.61 2.18 5.62
CA LEU A 169 1.03 2.12 4.27
C LEU A 169 2.10 2.55 3.27
N ILE A 170 2.30 1.71 2.26
CA ILE A 170 3.31 1.89 1.22
C ILE A 170 2.61 2.07 -0.12
N GLN A 171 2.89 3.17 -0.81
CA GLN A 171 2.50 3.38 -2.21
C GLN A 171 3.56 2.75 -3.10
N ASN A 172 3.22 1.63 -3.73
CA ASN A 172 4.13 0.84 -4.54
C ASN A 172 3.99 1.16 -6.03
N ASP A 173 4.20 2.42 -6.37
CA ASP A 173 4.10 2.89 -7.76
C ASP A 173 5.11 2.14 -8.66
N GLY A 174 4.60 1.62 -9.77
CA GLY A 174 5.40 0.81 -10.69
C GLY A 174 5.70 -0.61 -10.20
N LEU A 175 5.04 -1.08 -9.13
CA LEU A 175 5.10 -2.45 -8.60
C LEU A 175 6.54 -2.93 -8.33
N LYS A 176 7.40 -2.03 -7.84
CA LYS A 176 8.83 -2.30 -7.59
C LYS A 176 9.06 -3.24 -6.42
N LEU A 177 8.25 -3.13 -5.37
CA LEU A 177 8.25 -4.06 -4.25
C LEU A 177 7.32 -5.23 -4.55
N ARG A 178 7.69 -6.40 -4.06
CA ARG A 178 6.85 -7.60 -4.12
C ARG A 178 6.52 -8.06 -2.70
N PRO A 179 5.32 -8.58 -2.45
CA PRO A 179 4.99 -9.19 -1.17
C PRO A 179 6.01 -10.25 -0.78
N GLY A 180 6.40 -10.26 0.50
CA GLY A 180 7.44 -11.15 1.02
C GLY A 180 8.88 -10.62 0.93
N MET A 181 9.13 -9.45 0.33
CA MET A 181 10.45 -8.82 0.33
C MET A 181 10.82 -8.29 1.71
N PHE A 182 12.10 -8.45 2.09
CA PHE A 182 12.67 -7.77 3.24
C PHE A 182 12.99 -6.33 2.89
N ILE A 183 12.45 -5.38 3.63
CA ILE A 183 12.63 -3.95 3.42
C ILE A 183 13.08 -3.27 4.71
N LYS A 184 13.82 -2.19 4.57
CA LYS A 184 14.18 -1.28 5.66
C LYS A 184 13.26 -0.07 5.61
N ALA A 185 12.69 0.29 6.75
CA ALA A 185 11.84 1.47 6.90
C ALA A 185 12.50 2.46 7.86
N ASP A 186 12.81 3.64 7.39
CA ASP A 186 13.33 4.75 8.17
C ASP A 186 12.19 5.74 8.47
N ILE A 187 11.78 5.82 9.74
CA ILE A 187 10.70 6.70 10.18
C ILE A 187 11.28 8.07 10.51
N VAL A 188 10.70 9.12 9.91
CA VAL A 188 11.09 10.50 10.20
C VAL A 188 10.42 10.96 11.49
N VAL A 189 11.15 10.98 12.59
CA VAL A 189 10.60 11.36 13.90
C VAL A 189 10.66 12.87 14.16
N ASN A 190 11.68 13.55 13.61
CA ASN A 190 11.84 14.99 13.73
C ASN A 190 12.37 15.59 12.43
N LYS A 191 11.97 16.82 12.12
CA LYS A 191 12.41 17.58 10.96
C LYS A 191 12.66 19.02 11.34
N ALA A 192 13.74 19.58 10.84
CA ALA A 192 14.00 21.01 10.90
C ALA A 192 14.10 21.55 9.45
N ASP A 193 13.28 22.53 9.11
CA ASP A 193 13.22 23.04 7.72
C ASP A 193 14.37 24.00 7.38
N SER A 194 14.99 24.63 8.39
CA SER A 194 16.16 25.49 8.22
C SER A 194 17.09 25.28 9.39
N ALA A 195 18.27 24.73 9.14
CA ALA A 195 19.23 24.43 10.17
C ALA A 195 20.66 24.55 9.64
N ILE A 196 21.56 25.10 10.47
CA ILE A 196 22.99 24.97 10.27
C ILE A 196 23.37 23.55 10.68
N ILE A 197 23.90 22.78 9.72
CA ILE A 197 24.27 21.38 9.94
C ILE A 197 25.78 21.25 9.72
N ILE A 198 26.45 20.58 10.67
CA ILE A 198 27.87 20.27 10.57
C ILE A 198 28.13 18.80 10.82
N PRO A 199 29.22 18.20 10.28
CA PRO A 199 29.64 16.85 10.61
C PRO A 199 29.95 16.72 12.10
N LYS A 200 29.58 15.57 12.71
CA LYS A 200 29.81 15.31 14.14
C LYS A 200 31.30 15.21 14.50
N ASP A 201 32.11 14.74 13.57
CA ASP A 201 33.55 14.50 13.73
C ASP A 201 34.35 15.77 13.94
N VAL A 202 33.85 16.96 13.55
CA VAL A 202 34.52 18.23 13.76
C VAL A 202 34.25 18.86 15.11
N ILE A 203 33.30 18.31 15.87
CA ILE A 203 32.94 18.85 17.18
C ILE A 203 33.91 18.35 18.24
N GLN A 204 34.45 19.29 18.96
CA GLN A 204 35.25 19.03 20.14
C GLN A 204 34.40 19.20 21.39
N SER A 205 34.74 18.45 22.43
CA SER A 205 34.10 18.63 23.75
C SER A 205 35.11 18.78 24.86
N ASN A 206 34.91 19.76 25.71
CA ASN A 206 35.67 19.93 26.94
C ASN A 206 34.70 19.92 28.12
N ARG A 207 34.84 18.90 28.97
CA ARG A 207 34.03 18.64 30.21
C ARG A 207 32.52 18.61 30.01
N ARG A 208 31.86 19.64 29.55
CA ARG A 208 30.40 19.70 29.27
C ARG A 208 30.03 20.63 28.13
N VAL A 209 31.01 21.26 27.50
CA VAL A 209 30.80 22.27 26.47
C VAL A 209 31.25 21.68 25.13
N LYS A 210 30.37 21.69 24.16
CA LYS A 210 30.69 21.35 22.77
C LYS A 210 31.16 22.62 22.07
N TYR A 211 32.25 22.55 21.30
CA TYR A 211 32.80 23.68 20.57
C TYR A 211 33.40 23.25 19.24
N VAL A 212 33.58 24.21 18.36
CA VAL A 212 34.32 24.07 17.09
C VAL A 212 35.27 25.23 16.89
N TYR A 213 36.19 25.07 15.95
CA TYR A 213 37.05 26.16 15.49
C TYR A 213 36.53 26.75 14.21
N ILE A 214 36.41 28.06 14.13
CA ILE A 214 36.15 28.83 12.92
C ILE A 214 37.35 29.68 12.58
N VAL A 215 37.52 30.05 11.31
CA VAL A 215 38.59 30.94 10.87
C VAL A 215 38.03 32.30 10.51
N GLU A 216 38.45 33.31 11.26
CA GLU A 216 38.22 34.72 10.94
C GLU A 216 39.57 35.42 10.77
N LYS A 217 39.77 36.10 9.62
CA LYS A 217 40.99 36.87 9.29
C LYS A 217 42.29 36.08 9.55
N ASN A 218 42.33 34.82 9.12
CA ASN A 218 43.48 33.90 9.32
C ASN A 218 43.78 33.54 10.78
N THR A 219 42.83 33.70 11.67
CA THR A 219 42.98 33.34 13.09
C THR A 219 41.89 32.32 13.45
N ALA A 220 42.28 31.27 14.15
CA ALA A 220 41.32 30.25 14.65
C ALA A 220 40.66 30.75 15.92
N LEU A 221 39.33 30.82 15.92
CA LEU A 221 38.51 31.22 17.04
C LEU A 221 37.67 30.04 17.52
N LEU A 222 37.65 29.85 18.82
CA LEU A 222 36.77 28.85 19.44
C LEU A 222 35.35 29.39 19.51
N ARG A 223 34.37 28.56 19.09
CA ARG A 223 32.97 28.87 19.21
C ARG A 223 32.26 27.77 19.97
N GLU A 224 31.66 28.14 21.10
CA GLU A 224 30.79 27.25 21.86
C GLU A 224 29.48 27.01 21.10
N LEU A 225 28.98 25.78 21.16
CA LEU A 225 27.83 25.36 20.40
C LEU A 225 26.69 24.91 21.31
N LYS A 226 25.48 25.32 20.97
CA LYS A 226 24.25 24.60 21.35
C LYS A 226 23.80 23.76 20.21
N THR A 227 23.72 22.45 20.47
CA THR A 227 23.35 21.46 19.46
C THR A 227 21.87 21.09 19.59
N GLY A 228 21.24 20.78 18.45
CA GLY A 228 19.86 20.34 18.38
C GLY A 228 19.75 18.88 17.91
N LEU A 229 18.98 18.66 16.83
CA LEU A 229 18.77 17.33 16.25
C LEU A 229 20.08 16.76 15.69
N GLU A 230 20.22 15.46 15.76
CA GLU A 230 21.38 14.76 15.19
C GLU A 230 20.97 13.50 14.45
N ASP A 231 21.73 13.17 13.40
CA ASP A 231 21.67 11.91 12.68
C ASP A 231 22.99 11.12 12.87
N ASP A 232 23.20 10.05 12.12
CA ASP A 232 24.42 9.23 12.22
C ASP A 232 25.70 10.02 11.95
N LYS A 233 25.67 11.02 11.07
CA LYS A 233 26.85 11.74 10.58
C LYS A 233 26.88 13.22 10.96
N ASN A 234 25.72 13.84 11.11
CA ASN A 234 25.57 15.29 11.21
C ASN A 234 24.85 15.68 12.48
N ILE A 235 25.05 16.94 12.87
CA ILE A 235 24.36 17.53 14.02
C ILE A 235 23.93 18.96 13.68
N GLN A 236 22.72 19.29 14.09
CA GLN A 236 22.16 20.64 14.00
C GLN A 236 22.79 21.56 15.02
N ILE A 237 23.11 22.75 14.62
CA ILE A 237 23.57 23.83 15.48
C ILE A 237 22.43 24.82 15.66
N LEU A 238 22.04 25.00 16.92
CA LEU A 238 21.02 25.97 17.32
C LEU A 238 21.63 27.37 17.61
N GLU A 239 22.80 27.39 18.27
CA GLU A 239 23.52 28.62 18.57
C GLU A 239 25.02 28.39 18.45
N GLY A 240 25.78 29.44 18.14
CA GLY A 240 27.25 29.42 18.10
C GLY A 240 27.86 29.55 16.70
N LEU A 241 27.13 29.22 15.65
CA LEU A 241 27.56 29.40 14.25
C LEU A 241 26.56 30.24 13.48
N LYS A 242 27.05 30.91 12.45
CA LYS A 242 26.26 31.67 11.46
C LYS A 242 26.47 31.08 10.07
N GLU A 243 25.54 31.37 9.17
CA GLU A 243 25.74 31.07 7.74
C GLU A 243 27.00 31.77 7.24
N ASN A 244 27.80 31.03 6.45
CA ASN A 244 29.09 31.46 5.88
C ASN A 244 30.26 31.55 6.87
N ASP A 245 30.15 31.08 8.10
CA ASP A 245 31.32 30.89 8.98
C ASP A 245 32.27 29.85 8.35
N ASN A 246 33.58 30.14 8.34
CA ASN A 246 34.57 29.20 7.84
C ASN A 246 34.93 28.19 8.94
N LEU A 247 34.29 27.02 8.90
CA LEU A 247 34.50 25.94 9.85
C LEU A 247 35.81 25.18 9.56
N VAL A 248 36.59 24.90 10.58
CA VAL A 248 37.77 24.04 10.44
C VAL A 248 37.33 22.57 10.46
N VAL A 249 37.51 21.88 9.33
CA VAL A 249 37.12 20.47 9.19
C VAL A 249 38.26 19.48 9.31
N LYS A 250 39.52 19.95 9.24
CA LYS A 250 40.74 19.13 9.44
C LYS A 250 41.82 19.90 10.17
N GLY A 251 42.59 19.20 11.00
CA GLY A 251 43.72 19.77 11.74
C GLY A 251 43.31 20.51 13.05
N PHE A 252 42.09 20.37 13.48
CA PHE A 252 41.54 21.01 14.66
C PHE A 252 42.09 20.38 15.96
N GLU A 253 42.59 19.14 15.91
CA GLU A 253 43.10 18.40 17.09
C GLU A 253 44.31 19.08 17.75
N THR A 254 45.09 19.80 16.96
CA THR A 254 46.29 20.50 17.44
C THR A 254 46.11 22.01 17.53
N LEU A 255 44.94 22.54 17.17
CA LEU A 255 44.66 23.96 17.21
C LEU A 255 44.48 24.47 18.63
N LYS A 256 45.04 25.66 18.85
CA LYS A 256 44.77 26.46 20.05
C LYS A 256 43.98 27.69 19.69
N GLU A 257 43.23 28.20 20.62
CA GLU A 257 42.49 29.44 20.45
C GLU A 257 43.44 30.57 20.08
N ASN A 258 43.02 31.45 19.17
CA ASN A 258 43.80 32.56 18.60
C ASN A 258 45.05 32.15 17.82
N ALA A 259 45.24 30.90 17.41
CA ALA A 259 46.33 30.48 16.57
C ALA A 259 46.20 31.07 15.15
N LYS A 260 47.30 31.54 14.59
CA LYS A 260 47.35 31.92 13.17
C LYS A 260 47.31 30.68 12.29
N VAL A 261 46.41 30.65 11.33
CA VAL A 261 46.21 29.51 10.41
C VAL A 261 46.30 29.94 8.95
N LYS A 262 46.77 29.03 8.14
CA LYS A 262 46.72 29.17 6.67
C LYS A 262 45.66 28.23 6.16
N VAL A 263 44.60 28.79 5.57
CA VAL A 263 43.50 28.00 5.01
C VAL A 263 43.99 27.36 3.71
N GLN A 264 43.92 26.03 3.67
CA GLN A 264 44.01 25.28 2.41
C GLN A 264 42.55 24.97 2.00
N LYS A 265 42.17 25.42 0.81
CA LYS A 265 40.85 25.15 0.22
C LYS A 265 40.84 23.77 -0.38
#